data_82eaa541076e3988b017bff9695b184c
#
_entry.id   82eaa541076e3988b017bff9695b184c
#
_cell.length_a   1.000
_cell.length_b   1.000
_cell.length_c   1.000
_cell.angle_alpha   90.00
_cell.angle_beta   90.00
_cell.angle_gamma   90.00
#
_symmetry.space_group_name_H-M   'P 1'
#
loop_
_entity.id
_entity.type
_entity.pdbx_description
1 polymer ?
#
loop_
_entity_poly.entity_id
_entity_poly.type
_entity_poly.pdbx_seq_one_letter_code
_entity_poly.pdbx_strand_id
1 'polypeptide(L)'
;MTAEADLHISSAVVSVLPERRDEVLRALAALPDLEIHHRDARKIVIVMEAPESGVIGARLAEIACWRGVLSANMVFEQVERSADIGD
;
A
#
# COMPACT_ATOMS: atom_id res chain seq x y z
N MET A 1 -25.31 12.18 -6.30
CA MET A 1 -24.87 12.01 -6.26
C MET A 1 -24.11 11.78 -6.48
N THR A 2 -23.62 11.63 -6.57
CA THR A 2 -22.96 11.27 -6.67
C THR A 2 -22.08 11.16 -6.73
N ALA A 3 -22.01 11.04 -6.59
CA ALA A 3 -21.04 10.61 -6.42
C ALA A 3 -19.78 10.62 -6.97
N GLU A 4 -19.16 11.41 -6.80
CA GLU A 4 -17.85 11.35 -7.14
C GLU A 4 -17.08 10.69 -6.10
N ALA A 5 -16.48 9.58 -6.40
CA ALA A 5 -15.62 8.91 -5.46
C ALA A 5 -14.20 9.33 -5.75
N ASP A 6 -13.52 9.81 -4.74
CA ASP A 6 -12.08 10.02 -4.85
C ASP A 6 -11.37 8.68 -4.76
N LEU A 7 -10.27 8.56 -5.47
CA LEU A 7 -9.43 7.38 -5.38
C LEU A 7 -8.06 7.83 -4.87
N HIS A 8 -7.67 7.28 -3.74
CA HIS A 8 -6.36 7.56 -3.15
C HIS A 8 -5.41 6.46 -3.57
N ILE A 9 -4.29 6.85 -4.15
CA ILE A 9 -3.24 5.93 -4.60
C ILE A 9 -2.00 6.28 -3.82
N SER A 10 -1.43 5.32 -3.11
CA SER A 10 -0.28 5.58 -2.26
C SER A 10 0.80 4.55 -2.52
N SER A 11 2.03 5.02 -2.57
CA SER A 11 3.20 4.15 -2.59
C SER A 11 3.79 4.09 -1.20
N ALA A 12 4.24 2.92 -0.81
CA ALA A 12 4.84 2.74 0.50
C ALA A 12 6.03 1.80 0.39
N VAL A 13 6.97 1.96 1.31
CA VAL A 13 8.12 1.06 1.41
C VAL A 13 7.97 0.25 2.67
N VAL A 14 8.00 -1.07 2.52
CA VAL A 14 7.95 -2.02 3.62
C VAL A 14 9.36 -2.56 3.79
N SER A 15 9.98 -2.27 4.93
CA SER A 15 11.30 -2.79 5.25
C SER A 15 11.14 -4.09 6.01
N VAL A 16 11.90 -5.11 5.61
CA VAL A 16 11.72 -6.46 6.13
C VAL A 16 13.04 -7.05 6.56
N LEU A 17 12.97 -8.02 7.48
CA LEU A 17 14.09 -8.89 7.74
C LEU A 17 14.29 -9.79 6.52
N PRO A 18 15.52 -9.87 5.99
CA PRO A 18 15.73 -10.67 4.76
C PRO A 18 15.28 -12.12 4.88
N GLU A 19 15.45 -12.72 6.05
CA GLU A 19 15.07 -14.12 6.25
C GLU A 19 13.57 -14.31 6.31
N ARG A 20 12.80 -13.23 6.41
CA ARG A 20 11.34 -13.30 6.45
C ARG A 20 10.69 -12.68 5.21
N ARG A 21 11.51 -12.24 4.26
CA ARG A 21 10.98 -11.51 3.11
C ARG A 21 9.94 -12.31 2.33
N ASP A 22 10.22 -13.59 2.09
CA ASP A 22 9.29 -14.40 1.28
C ASP A 22 7.96 -14.58 1.98
N GLU A 23 7.99 -14.71 3.30
CA GLU A 23 6.77 -14.81 4.10
C GLU A 23 5.95 -13.53 4.00
N VAL A 24 6.62 -12.37 4.12
CA VAL A 24 5.96 -11.07 4.01
C VAL A 24 5.41 -10.86 2.60
N LEU A 25 6.18 -11.25 1.57
CA LEU A 25 5.71 -11.12 0.19
C LEU A 25 4.43 -11.91 -0.05
N ARG A 26 4.35 -13.12 0.50
CA ARG A 26 3.14 -13.93 0.34
C ARG A 26 1.96 -13.28 1.04
N ALA A 27 2.18 -12.72 2.23
CA ALA A 27 1.11 -12.07 2.96
C ALA A 27 0.63 -10.81 2.24
N LEU A 28 1.57 -10.03 1.68
CA LEU A 28 1.20 -8.84 0.91
C LEU A 28 0.43 -9.22 -0.35
N ALA A 29 0.87 -10.26 -1.04
CA ALA A 29 0.22 -10.68 -2.28
C ALA A 29 -1.21 -11.16 -2.04
N ALA A 30 -1.54 -11.56 -0.83
CA ALA A 30 -2.89 -12.00 -0.49
C ALA A 30 -3.85 -10.83 -0.26
N LEU A 31 -3.35 -9.61 -0.15
CA LEU A 31 -4.21 -8.44 0.09
C LEU A 31 -4.74 -7.92 -1.25
N PRO A 32 -6.05 -7.71 -1.35
CA PRO A 32 -6.65 -7.33 -2.64
C PRO A 32 -6.45 -5.88 -3.03
N ASP A 33 -6.09 -5.02 -2.08
CA ASP A 33 -6.06 -3.58 -2.31
C ASP A 33 -4.65 -3.06 -2.53
N LEU A 34 -3.68 -3.92 -2.81
CA LEU A 34 -2.34 -3.46 -3.08
C LEU A 34 -1.66 -4.30 -4.14
N GLU A 35 -0.61 -3.72 -4.73
CA GLU A 35 0.25 -4.38 -5.71
C GLU A 35 1.70 -4.23 -5.28
N ILE A 36 2.49 -5.25 -5.53
CA ILE A 36 3.92 -5.21 -5.27
C ILE A 36 4.60 -4.72 -6.53
N HIS A 37 5.28 -3.57 -6.45
CA HIS A 37 5.92 -2.96 -7.62
C HIS A 37 7.42 -3.22 -7.67
N HIS A 38 8.05 -3.43 -6.54
CA HIS A 38 9.49 -3.69 -6.51
C HIS A 38 9.83 -4.43 -5.24
N ARG A 39 10.86 -5.25 -5.30
CA ARG A 39 11.31 -5.98 -4.13
C ARG A 39 12.80 -6.26 -4.25
N ASP A 40 13.49 -6.14 -3.13
CA ASP A 40 14.86 -6.60 -3.03
C ASP A 40 15.00 -7.34 -1.70
N ALA A 41 16.23 -7.56 -1.25
CA ALA A 41 16.45 -8.39 -0.06
C ALA A 41 15.83 -7.81 1.21
N ARG A 42 15.70 -6.48 1.29
CA ARG A 42 15.30 -5.80 2.53
C ARG A 42 14.11 -4.89 2.39
N LYS A 43 13.67 -4.58 1.17
CA LYS A 43 12.61 -3.59 0.95
C LYS A 43 11.66 -4.08 -0.10
N ILE A 44 10.39 -3.76 0.13
CA ILE A 44 9.31 -4.08 -0.81
C ILE A 44 8.56 -2.78 -1.04
N VAL A 45 8.44 -2.37 -2.30
CA VAL A 45 7.66 -1.19 -2.66
C VAL A 45 6.29 -1.66 -3.08
N ILE A 46 5.27 -1.12 -2.43
CA ILE A 46 3.88 -1.47 -2.72
C ILE A 46 3.12 -0.23 -3.12
N VAL A 47 2.07 -0.44 -3.91
CA VAL A 47 1.13 0.61 -4.28
C VAL A 47 -0.25 0.16 -3.84
N MET A 48 -0.95 1.04 -3.14
CA MET A 48 -2.27 0.76 -2.60
C MET A 48 -3.28 1.75 -3.14
N GLU A 49 -4.51 1.29 -3.32
CA GLU A 49 -5.62 2.13 -3.74
C GLU A 49 -6.76 1.97 -2.75
N ALA A 50 -7.40 3.08 -2.42
CA ALA A 50 -8.54 3.05 -1.52
C ALA A 50 -9.38 4.30 -1.73
N PRO A 51 -10.68 4.26 -1.37
CA PRO A 51 -11.53 5.45 -1.49
C PRO A 51 -11.20 6.53 -0.47
N GLU A 52 -10.49 6.18 0.60
CA GLU A 52 -10.16 7.14 1.65
C GLU A 52 -8.75 6.89 2.14
N SER A 53 -8.04 7.96 2.45
CA SER A 53 -6.67 7.84 2.92
C SER A 53 -6.58 7.13 4.26
N GLY A 54 -7.62 7.21 5.09
CA GLY A 54 -7.62 6.50 6.36
C GLY A 54 -7.55 4.99 6.21
N VAL A 55 -8.13 4.46 5.12
CA VAL A 55 -8.05 3.03 4.84
C VAL A 55 -6.61 2.62 4.56
N ILE A 56 -5.89 3.45 3.80
CA ILE A 56 -4.49 3.17 3.48
C ILE A 56 -3.64 3.22 4.74
N GLY A 57 -3.87 4.25 5.58
CA GLY A 57 -3.14 4.38 6.83
C GLY A 57 -3.36 3.19 7.75
N ALA A 58 -4.60 2.71 7.84
CA ALA A 58 -4.93 1.56 8.67
C ALA A 58 -4.25 0.30 8.14
N ARG A 59 -4.19 0.15 6.82
CA ARG A 59 -3.53 -1.02 6.23
C ARG A 59 -2.03 -0.99 6.49
N LEU A 60 -1.41 0.19 6.38
CA LEU A 60 0.02 0.30 6.66
C LEU A 60 0.32 0.01 8.13
N ALA A 61 -0.54 0.47 9.04
CA ALA A 61 -0.37 0.18 10.46
C ALA A 61 -0.47 -1.33 10.73
N GLU A 62 -1.37 -1.99 10.04
CA GLU A 62 -1.51 -3.44 10.15
C GLU A 62 -0.26 -4.15 9.65
N ILE A 63 0.23 -3.76 8.48
CA ILE A 63 1.42 -4.38 7.89
C ILE A 63 2.63 -4.16 8.80
N ALA A 64 2.74 -2.99 9.41
CA ALA A 64 3.86 -2.68 10.28
C ALA A 64 3.91 -3.59 11.51
N CYS A 65 2.79 -4.23 11.86
CA CYS A 65 2.74 -5.15 12.98
C CYS A 65 3.05 -6.60 12.61
N TRP A 66 3.23 -6.88 11.32
CA TRP A 66 3.48 -8.26 10.88
C TRP A 66 4.85 -8.72 11.30
N ARG A 67 4.95 -10.02 11.57
CA ARG A 67 6.25 -10.63 11.87
C ARG A 67 7.16 -10.47 10.65
N GLY A 68 8.38 -10.03 10.91
CA GLY A 68 9.36 -9.84 9.86
C GLY A 68 9.35 -8.47 9.22
N VAL A 69 8.37 -7.64 9.53
CA VAL A 69 8.31 -6.27 9.03
C VAL A 69 8.95 -5.35 10.05
N LEU A 70 9.94 -4.57 9.61
CA LEU A 70 10.61 -3.60 10.44
C LEU A 70 9.90 -2.26 10.43
N SER A 71 9.36 -1.87 9.27
CA SER A 71 8.62 -0.63 9.14
C SER A 71 7.80 -0.67 7.87
N ALA A 72 6.75 0.15 7.83
CA ALA A 72 5.92 0.32 6.65
C ALA A 72 5.60 1.81 6.57
N ASN A 73 6.18 2.50 5.59
CA ASN A 73 6.08 3.95 5.50
C ASN A 73 5.59 4.39 4.14
N MET A 74 4.61 5.29 4.15
CA MET A 74 4.13 5.90 2.92
C MET A 74 5.19 6.85 2.40
N VAL A 75 5.48 6.79 1.10
CA VAL A 75 6.45 7.67 0.47
C VAL A 75 5.81 8.59 -0.56
N PHE A 76 4.60 8.29 -1.00
CA PHE A 76 3.93 9.10 -2.01
C PHE A 76 2.44 8.84 -1.93
N GLU A 77 1.65 9.91 -2.12
CA GLU A 77 0.19 9.78 -2.18
C GLU A 77 -0.33 10.68 -3.27
N GLN A 78 -1.28 10.18 -4.03
CA GLN A 78 -1.96 10.92 -5.07
C GLN A 78 -3.46 10.68 -4.92
N VAL A 79 -4.24 11.73 -5.10
CA VAL A 79 -5.70 11.62 -5.07
C VAL A 79 -6.22 11.88 -6.48
N GLU A 80 -6.99 10.94 -6.99
CA GLU A 80 -7.66 11.10 -8.27
C GLU A 80 -9.14 11.22 -8.03
N ARG A 81 -9.77 12.16 -8.70
CA ARG A 81 -11.20 12.37 -8.58
C ARG A 81 -11.87 11.94 -9.85
N SER A 82 -12.91 11.14 -9.69
CA SER A 82 -13.64 10.69 -10.88
C SER A 82 -14.31 11.85 -11.60
N ALA A 83 -14.62 12.93 -10.91
CA ALA A 83 -15.23 14.10 -11.53
C ALA A 83 -14.27 14.82 -12.50
N ASP A 84 -12.97 14.58 -12.38
CA ASP A 84 -11.99 15.18 -13.26
C ASP A 84 -11.88 14.46 -14.59
N ILE A 85 -12.51 13.32 -14.71
CA ILE A 85 -12.44 12.51 -15.90
C ILE A 85 -13.43 13.01 -16.91
N GLY A 86 -12.98 13.21 -18.12
CA GLY A 86 -13.86 13.58 -19.19
C GLY A 86 -13.96 15.06 -19.49
N ASP A 87 -13.22 15.85 -18.79
CA ASP A 87 -13.23 17.27 -19.08
C ASP A 87 -12.42 17.61 -20.32
#